data_cc56456e25ff439f9742ca4212e7023f
#
_entry.id   cc56456e25ff439f9742ca4212e7023f
#
_cell.length_a   1.000
_cell.length_b   1.000
_cell.length_c   1.000
_cell.angle_alpha   90.00
_cell.angle_beta   90.00
_cell.angle_gamma   90.00
#
_symmetry.space_group_name_H-M   'P 1'
#
loop_
_entity.id
_entity.type
_entity.pdbx_description
1 polymer ?
#
loop_
_entity_poly.entity_id
_entity_poly.type
_entity_poly.pdbx_seq_one_letter_code
_entity_poly.pdbx_strand_id
1 'polypeptide(L)'
;MKKHIPTLLLSATLLIAFQPAVQAASFTDVPLAHWAHKAIDTISTRGLINGYPDGTYRLNEPVTRAQAAKVVALAINAKPTAAFKPTFQDVSPAHGAYDHIRALTERGIFTDGDKFHPNEPLTRAQMAKILTLGYNIIVDDNDLINFQDVIKLNQNYGYITTLAELGITTTEPGGMYKPNDIVTRAHMAAFIDRTTTFDLEREKGVIYYDKARIMYMNKSKPDPMPPVVDTQDNTLKTIELVNKQRKQLGTKELIQDTDLSAIAKAKAQDMAKNNYFDHKSPTYGSVDEMLKKFNYKWKAYGENIARGYIAPESVVKEWMISPSHRANIANNNFTHVGSGYATDAKGKPYWVHLYAQK
;
A
#
# COMPACT_ATOMS: atom_id res chain seq x y z
N MET A 1 -72.49 -43.90 4.51
CA MET A 1 -71.15 -44.51 4.58
C MET A 1 -70.09 -43.39 4.47
N LYS A 2 -69.55 -42.95 5.62
CA LYS A 2 -68.47 -41.94 5.68
C LYS A 2 -67.18 -42.72 5.83
N LYS A 3 -66.29 -42.51 4.84
CA LYS A 3 -64.91 -43.09 4.85
C LYS A 3 -64.00 -42.17 5.66
N HIS A 4 -63.44 -42.66 6.73
CA HIS A 4 -62.37 -42.03 7.50
C HIS A 4 -61.02 -42.29 6.81
N ILE A 5 -60.29 -41.22 6.52
CA ILE A 5 -58.92 -41.29 6.07
C ILE A 5 -58.03 -41.05 7.29
N PRO A 6 -57.08 -41.91 7.64
CA PRO A 6 -56.18 -41.65 8.74
C PRO A 6 -55.06 -40.65 8.31
N THR A 7 -54.91 -39.60 9.08
CA THR A 7 -53.82 -38.61 8.94
C THR A 7 -52.55 -39.20 9.55
N LEU A 8 -51.56 -39.43 8.68
CA LEU A 8 -50.24 -39.91 9.10
C LEU A 8 -49.44 -38.67 9.56
N LEU A 9 -49.17 -38.54 10.85
CA LEU A 9 -48.27 -37.56 11.43
C LEU A 9 -46.81 -38.00 11.17
N LEU A 10 -46.13 -37.33 10.25
CA LEU A 10 -44.71 -37.50 10.00
C LEU A 10 -43.93 -36.64 11.01
N SER A 11 -43.41 -37.24 12.07
CA SER A 11 -42.50 -36.57 13.00
C SER A 11 -41.10 -36.43 12.37
N ALA A 12 -40.77 -35.21 11.92
CA ALA A 12 -39.41 -34.88 11.48
C ALA A 12 -38.49 -34.72 12.71
N THR A 13 -37.70 -35.72 12.98
CA THR A 13 -36.60 -35.65 13.95
C THR A 13 -35.49 -34.78 13.35
N LEU A 14 -35.33 -33.57 13.89
CA LEU A 14 -34.23 -32.67 13.56
C LEU A 14 -32.93 -33.24 14.16
N LEU A 15 -32.12 -33.90 13.36
CA LEU A 15 -30.74 -34.27 13.70
C LEU A 15 -29.91 -33.01 13.78
N ILE A 16 -29.74 -32.46 14.99
CA ILE A 16 -28.73 -31.44 15.27
C ILE A 16 -27.37 -32.15 15.18
N ALA A 17 -26.70 -31.98 14.06
CA ALA A 17 -25.31 -32.39 13.93
C ALA A 17 -24.47 -31.54 14.89
N PHE A 18 -24.04 -32.15 15.98
CA PHE A 18 -22.99 -31.57 16.84
C PHE A 18 -21.73 -31.45 15.99
N GLN A 19 -21.43 -30.27 15.51
CA GLN A 19 -20.07 -29.96 15.00
C GLN A 19 -19.15 -29.93 16.22
N PRO A 20 -18.07 -30.72 16.24
CA PRO A 20 -17.11 -30.64 17.32
C PRO A 20 -16.57 -29.19 17.35
N ALA A 21 -16.63 -28.57 18.52
CA ALA A 21 -16.01 -27.29 18.75
C ALA A 21 -14.52 -27.43 18.34
N VAL A 22 -14.11 -26.71 17.30
CA VAL A 22 -12.70 -26.66 16.93
C VAL A 22 -11.98 -26.00 18.09
N GLN A 23 -11.28 -26.81 18.87
CA GLN A 23 -10.53 -26.33 20.04
C GLN A 23 -9.40 -25.43 19.52
N ALA A 24 -9.33 -24.21 20.05
CA ALA A 24 -8.24 -23.28 19.74
C ALA A 24 -6.89 -23.96 19.97
N ALA A 25 -5.99 -23.86 19.02
CA ALA A 25 -4.66 -24.44 19.14
C ALA A 25 -3.86 -23.64 20.19
N SER A 26 -3.71 -24.16 21.39
CA SER A 26 -2.85 -23.55 22.40
C SER A 26 -1.42 -24.01 22.20
N PHE A 27 -0.51 -23.07 21.92
CA PHE A 27 0.92 -23.32 21.79
C PHE A 27 1.64 -22.89 23.07
N THR A 28 2.55 -23.71 23.56
CA THR A 28 3.24 -23.50 24.86
C THR A 28 4.13 -22.26 24.87
N ASP A 29 4.61 -21.84 23.71
CA ASP A 29 5.49 -20.67 23.49
C ASP A 29 4.77 -19.42 22.98
N VAL A 30 3.41 -19.39 22.98
CA VAL A 30 2.62 -18.25 22.54
C VAL A 30 1.81 -17.70 23.72
N PRO A 31 2.34 -16.71 24.47
CA PRO A 31 1.61 -16.10 25.57
C PRO A 31 0.32 -15.39 25.10
N LEU A 32 -0.73 -15.41 25.90
CA LEU A 32 -2.00 -14.70 25.61
C LEU A 32 -1.79 -13.21 25.33
N ALA A 33 -0.83 -12.59 26.01
CA ALA A 33 -0.49 -11.18 25.82
C ALA A 33 0.39 -10.90 24.59
N HIS A 34 0.83 -11.94 23.85
CA HIS A 34 1.66 -11.74 22.68
C HIS A 34 0.85 -11.08 21.55
N TRP A 35 1.40 -10.05 20.90
CA TRP A 35 0.72 -9.27 19.87
C TRP A 35 0.15 -10.09 18.70
N ALA A 36 0.75 -11.23 18.36
CA ALA A 36 0.29 -12.13 17.30
C ALA A 36 -0.60 -13.28 17.80
N HIS A 37 -0.88 -13.38 19.12
CA HIS A 37 -1.62 -14.52 19.68
C HIS A 37 -2.93 -14.77 18.95
N LYS A 38 -3.79 -13.74 18.83
CA LYS A 38 -5.09 -13.85 18.16
C LYS A 38 -4.95 -14.29 16.69
N ALA A 39 -4.00 -13.74 15.97
CA ALA A 39 -3.75 -14.10 14.57
C ALA A 39 -3.30 -15.56 14.45
N ILE A 40 -2.38 -15.98 15.32
CA ILE A 40 -1.90 -17.39 15.36
C ILE A 40 -3.04 -18.35 15.64
N ASP A 41 -3.87 -18.05 16.62
CA ASP A 41 -5.05 -18.87 16.94
C ASP A 41 -6.01 -18.96 15.74
N THR A 42 -6.34 -17.83 15.13
CA THR A 42 -7.24 -17.78 13.96
C THR A 42 -6.72 -18.63 12.81
N ILE A 43 -5.46 -18.45 12.41
CA ILE A 43 -4.91 -19.15 11.22
C ILE A 43 -4.62 -20.62 11.48
N SER A 44 -4.28 -20.99 12.73
CA SER A 44 -4.05 -22.38 13.12
C SER A 44 -5.37 -23.15 13.16
N THR A 45 -6.42 -22.55 13.70
CA THR A 45 -7.79 -23.10 13.68
C THR A 45 -8.29 -23.35 12.25
N ARG A 46 -7.87 -22.52 11.29
CA ARG A 46 -8.16 -22.73 9.86
C ARG A 46 -7.24 -23.76 9.18
N GLY A 47 -6.27 -24.32 9.89
CA GLY A 47 -5.30 -25.27 9.34
C GLY A 47 -4.32 -24.67 8.34
N LEU A 48 -4.15 -23.33 8.32
CA LEU A 48 -3.24 -22.65 7.39
C LEU A 48 -1.79 -22.75 7.84
N ILE A 49 -1.54 -22.64 9.14
CA ILE A 49 -0.22 -22.86 9.74
C ILE A 49 -0.40 -23.74 10.98
N ASN A 50 0.32 -24.84 11.04
CA ASN A 50 0.34 -25.71 12.20
C ASN A 50 1.55 -25.43 13.09
N GLY A 51 1.44 -25.78 14.39
CA GLY A 51 2.58 -25.85 15.29
C GLY A 51 3.44 -27.09 15.02
N TYR A 52 4.41 -27.28 15.89
CA TYR A 52 5.33 -28.42 15.86
C TYR A 52 4.83 -29.54 16.78
N PRO A 53 5.32 -30.78 16.61
CA PRO A 53 4.91 -31.93 17.44
C PRO A 53 5.22 -31.77 18.92
N ASP A 54 6.17 -30.87 19.27
CA ASP A 54 6.52 -30.52 20.66
C ASP A 54 5.54 -29.54 21.32
N GLY A 55 4.46 -29.17 20.64
CA GLY A 55 3.46 -28.23 21.13
C GLY A 55 3.84 -26.76 21.01
N THR A 56 4.95 -26.44 20.32
CA THR A 56 5.40 -25.06 20.11
C THR A 56 4.92 -24.49 18.76
N TYR A 57 4.86 -23.16 18.66
CA TYR A 57 4.62 -22.43 17.40
C TYR A 57 5.91 -21.88 16.79
N ARG A 58 6.91 -21.58 17.63
CA ARG A 58 8.21 -21.00 17.27
C ARG A 58 8.10 -19.65 16.61
N LEU A 59 7.59 -18.68 17.39
CA LEU A 59 7.22 -17.32 17.00
C LEU A 59 8.25 -16.60 16.14
N ASN A 60 9.53 -16.70 16.49
CA ASN A 60 10.62 -15.96 15.87
C ASN A 60 11.36 -16.73 14.77
N GLU A 61 10.93 -17.97 14.47
CA GLU A 61 11.56 -18.75 13.41
C GLU A 61 11.31 -18.11 12.04
N PRO A 62 12.34 -17.93 11.20
CA PRO A 62 12.22 -17.43 9.85
C PRO A 62 11.29 -18.31 8.99
N VAL A 63 10.45 -17.66 8.18
CA VAL A 63 9.61 -18.36 7.20
C VAL A 63 10.34 -18.47 5.88
N THR A 64 10.46 -19.68 5.34
CA THR A 64 11.03 -19.90 4.02
C THR A 64 10.06 -19.59 2.89
N ARG A 65 10.57 -19.38 1.68
CA ARG A 65 9.75 -19.14 0.48
C ARG A 65 8.77 -20.29 0.21
N ALA A 66 9.19 -21.54 0.42
CA ALA A 66 8.31 -22.70 0.26
C ALA A 66 7.19 -22.74 1.31
N GLN A 67 7.49 -22.39 2.56
CA GLN A 67 6.48 -22.29 3.62
C GLN A 67 5.50 -21.18 3.31
N ALA A 68 5.95 -20.02 2.88
CA ALA A 68 5.09 -18.92 2.46
C ALA A 68 4.19 -19.32 1.28
N ALA A 69 4.74 -19.98 0.27
CA ALA A 69 3.97 -20.49 -0.86
C ALA A 69 2.85 -21.44 -0.40
N LYS A 70 3.16 -22.37 0.50
CA LYS A 70 2.15 -23.30 1.04
C LYS A 70 1.04 -22.56 1.77
N VAL A 71 1.38 -21.65 2.69
CA VAL A 71 0.41 -20.93 3.50
C VAL A 71 -0.50 -20.04 2.63
N VAL A 72 0.08 -19.28 1.71
CA VAL A 72 -0.70 -18.40 0.82
C VAL A 72 -1.58 -19.21 -0.11
N ALA A 73 -1.07 -20.29 -0.73
CA ALA A 73 -1.87 -21.15 -1.59
C ALA A 73 -3.07 -21.77 -0.86
N LEU A 74 -2.87 -22.22 0.38
CA LEU A 74 -3.96 -22.72 1.22
C LEU A 74 -4.97 -21.61 1.55
N ALA A 75 -4.50 -20.42 1.92
CA ALA A 75 -5.34 -19.30 2.33
C ALA A 75 -6.27 -18.83 1.20
N ILE A 76 -5.79 -18.83 -0.04
CA ILE A 76 -6.58 -18.43 -1.23
C ILE A 76 -7.18 -19.64 -1.98
N ASN A 77 -7.12 -20.84 -1.40
CA ASN A 77 -7.57 -22.10 -2.01
C ASN A 77 -7.03 -22.30 -3.44
N ALA A 78 -5.75 -21.97 -3.66
CA ALA A 78 -5.09 -22.10 -4.95
C ALA A 78 -4.72 -23.57 -5.22
N LYS A 79 -5.16 -24.08 -6.37
CA LYS A 79 -4.79 -25.41 -6.86
C LYS A 79 -4.17 -25.27 -8.25
N PRO A 80 -3.10 -26.01 -8.57
CA PRO A 80 -2.53 -26.00 -9.91
C PRO A 80 -3.43 -26.79 -10.88
N THR A 81 -3.40 -26.41 -12.15
CA THR A 81 -3.98 -27.28 -13.20
C THR A 81 -3.09 -28.47 -13.46
N ALA A 82 -3.65 -29.55 -14.03
CA ALA A 82 -2.86 -30.73 -14.36
C ALA A 82 -1.77 -30.48 -15.40
N ALA A 83 -2.02 -29.50 -16.30
CA ALA A 83 -1.13 -29.21 -17.44
C ALA A 83 0.08 -28.35 -17.05
N PHE A 84 -0.02 -27.48 -16.04
CA PHE A 84 1.06 -26.55 -15.72
C PHE A 84 2.20 -27.25 -14.96
N LYS A 85 3.43 -27.03 -15.42
CA LYS A 85 4.67 -27.49 -14.75
C LYS A 85 5.64 -26.32 -14.77
N PRO A 86 6.07 -25.82 -13.60
CA PRO A 86 7.11 -24.79 -13.55
C PRO A 86 8.46 -25.34 -13.98
N THR A 87 9.35 -24.45 -14.40
CA THR A 87 10.70 -24.82 -14.88
C THR A 87 11.75 -24.93 -13.79
N PHE A 88 11.39 -24.71 -12.52
CA PHE A 88 12.32 -24.75 -11.37
C PHE A 88 13.03 -26.09 -11.23
N GLN A 89 14.37 -26.05 -11.26
CA GLN A 89 15.22 -27.23 -11.12
C GLN A 89 15.47 -27.61 -9.67
N ASP A 90 15.26 -26.68 -8.73
CA ASP A 90 15.49 -26.84 -7.29
C ASP A 90 14.22 -27.20 -6.47
N VAL A 91 13.11 -27.46 -7.13
CA VAL A 91 11.85 -27.92 -6.52
C VAL A 91 11.35 -29.17 -7.22
N SER A 92 11.67 -30.32 -6.65
CA SER A 92 11.22 -31.59 -7.21
C SER A 92 9.72 -31.83 -6.96
N PRO A 93 9.04 -32.65 -7.79
CA PRO A 93 7.63 -33.06 -7.53
C PRO A 93 7.41 -33.73 -6.18
N ALA A 94 8.43 -34.30 -5.56
CA ALA A 94 8.36 -34.89 -4.21
C ALA A 94 8.46 -33.85 -3.08
N HIS A 95 8.77 -32.58 -3.40
CA HIS A 95 8.86 -31.53 -2.38
C HIS A 95 7.49 -31.24 -1.80
N GLY A 96 7.36 -31.17 -0.46
CA GLY A 96 6.08 -31.00 0.24
C GLY A 96 5.27 -29.73 -0.06
N ALA A 97 5.89 -28.73 -0.70
CA ALA A 97 5.24 -27.52 -1.18
C ALA A 97 5.13 -27.44 -2.70
N TYR A 98 5.47 -28.50 -3.45
CA TYR A 98 5.54 -28.48 -4.92
C TYR A 98 4.24 -28.00 -5.56
N ASP A 99 3.10 -28.59 -5.21
CA ASP A 99 1.80 -28.19 -5.79
C ASP A 99 1.37 -26.78 -5.41
N HIS A 100 1.73 -26.32 -4.21
CA HIS A 100 1.45 -24.95 -3.78
C HIS A 100 2.30 -23.94 -4.55
N ILE A 101 3.58 -24.24 -4.76
CA ILE A 101 4.48 -23.41 -5.60
C ILE A 101 3.96 -23.38 -7.04
N ARG A 102 3.59 -24.53 -7.62
CA ARG A 102 2.97 -24.61 -8.95
C ARG A 102 1.73 -23.72 -9.06
N ALA A 103 0.81 -23.85 -8.11
CA ALA A 103 -0.45 -23.10 -8.12
C ALA A 103 -0.25 -21.59 -8.10
N LEU A 104 0.74 -21.11 -7.35
CA LEU A 104 1.05 -19.68 -7.27
C LEU A 104 1.86 -19.20 -8.48
N THR A 105 2.73 -20.04 -9.03
CA THR A 105 3.47 -19.72 -10.25
C THR A 105 2.55 -19.65 -11.47
N GLU A 106 1.63 -20.61 -11.63
CA GLU A 106 0.62 -20.59 -12.68
C GLU A 106 -0.25 -19.33 -12.67
N ARG A 107 -0.49 -18.76 -11.48
CA ARG A 107 -1.23 -17.50 -11.30
C ARG A 107 -0.36 -16.25 -11.43
N GLY A 108 0.92 -16.38 -11.75
CA GLY A 108 1.85 -15.26 -11.89
C GLY A 108 2.26 -14.58 -10.57
N ILE A 109 1.96 -15.21 -9.42
CA ILE A 109 2.36 -14.69 -8.10
C ILE A 109 3.87 -14.89 -7.92
N PHE A 110 4.40 -16.02 -8.37
CA PHE A 110 5.82 -16.23 -8.54
C PHE A 110 6.19 -16.20 -10.01
N THR A 111 7.33 -15.62 -10.33
CA THR A 111 7.91 -15.69 -11.67
C THR A 111 8.49 -17.08 -11.88
N ASP A 112 8.15 -17.75 -12.97
CA ASP A 112 8.77 -19.00 -13.37
C ASP A 112 10.22 -18.77 -13.83
N GLY A 113 11.09 -19.75 -13.64
CA GLY A 113 12.51 -19.65 -13.98
C GLY A 113 13.33 -20.85 -13.52
N ASP A 114 14.66 -20.74 -13.59
CA ASP A 114 15.54 -21.85 -13.30
C ASP A 114 15.50 -22.32 -11.83
N LYS A 115 15.34 -21.37 -10.89
CA LYS A 115 15.35 -21.65 -9.44
C LYS A 115 14.26 -20.88 -8.71
N PHE A 116 13.64 -21.58 -7.77
CA PHE A 116 12.66 -21.01 -6.83
C PHE A 116 13.29 -20.59 -5.49
N HIS A 117 14.36 -21.23 -5.09
CA HIS A 117 15.02 -21.06 -3.79
C HIS A 117 14.10 -21.41 -2.60
N PRO A 118 13.58 -22.65 -2.50
CA PRO A 118 12.51 -23.00 -1.55
C PRO A 118 12.87 -22.79 -0.07
N ASN A 119 14.15 -22.94 0.26
CA ASN A 119 14.66 -22.87 1.63
C ASN A 119 15.16 -21.47 2.04
N GLU A 120 15.21 -20.52 1.12
CA GLU A 120 15.62 -19.14 1.46
C GLU A 120 14.56 -18.44 2.32
N PRO A 121 14.98 -17.69 3.34
CA PRO A 121 14.06 -16.88 4.13
C PRO A 121 13.35 -15.82 3.27
N LEU A 122 12.07 -15.58 3.57
CA LEU A 122 11.27 -14.58 2.87
C LEU A 122 11.41 -13.20 3.52
N THR A 123 11.61 -12.15 2.71
CA THR A 123 11.64 -10.78 3.20
C THR A 123 10.24 -10.16 3.31
N ARG A 124 10.11 -9.10 4.12
CA ARG A 124 8.86 -8.36 4.27
C ARG A 124 8.36 -7.77 2.94
N ALA A 125 9.26 -7.26 2.10
CA ALA A 125 8.90 -6.74 0.77
C ALA A 125 8.38 -7.85 -0.17
N GLN A 126 9.02 -9.02 -0.15
CA GLN A 126 8.56 -10.17 -0.92
C GLN A 126 7.18 -10.66 -0.44
N MET A 127 6.96 -10.68 0.87
CA MET A 127 5.66 -11.04 1.45
C MET A 127 4.56 -10.06 1.00
N ALA A 128 4.83 -8.76 1.00
CA ALA A 128 3.88 -7.75 0.53
C ALA A 128 3.46 -8.03 -0.92
N LYS A 129 4.43 -8.29 -1.81
CA LYS A 129 4.13 -8.64 -3.21
C LYS A 129 3.28 -9.89 -3.33
N ILE A 130 3.63 -10.96 -2.62
CA ILE A 130 2.92 -12.25 -2.67
C ILE A 130 1.47 -12.10 -2.22
N LEU A 131 1.22 -11.37 -1.13
CA LEU A 131 -0.13 -11.13 -0.62
C LEU A 131 -0.96 -10.28 -1.58
N THR A 132 -0.39 -9.19 -2.07
CA THR A 132 -1.09 -8.29 -3.01
C THR A 132 -1.52 -9.05 -4.26
N LEU A 133 -0.62 -9.82 -4.86
CA LEU A 133 -0.92 -10.61 -6.05
C LEU A 133 -1.86 -11.78 -5.74
N GLY A 134 -1.64 -12.48 -4.61
CA GLY A 134 -2.41 -13.65 -4.21
C GLY A 134 -3.88 -13.37 -3.96
N TYR A 135 -4.17 -12.23 -3.36
CA TYR A 135 -5.54 -11.79 -3.07
C TYR A 135 -6.13 -10.83 -4.12
N ASN A 136 -5.44 -10.65 -5.26
CA ASN A 136 -5.85 -9.72 -6.31
C ASN A 136 -6.15 -8.31 -5.78
N ILE A 137 -5.30 -7.81 -4.87
CA ILE A 137 -5.40 -6.46 -4.35
C ILE A 137 -4.91 -5.50 -5.43
N ILE A 138 -5.73 -4.52 -5.76
CA ILE A 138 -5.37 -3.48 -6.73
C ILE A 138 -4.35 -2.57 -6.06
N VAL A 139 -3.16 -2.50 -6.65
CA VAL A 139 -2.14 -1.55 -6.23
C VAL A 139 -2.58 -0.15 -6.65
N ASP A 140 -2.59 0.77 -5.72
CA ASP A 140 -2.87 2.17 -6.00
C ASP A 140 -1.60 3.04 -5.97
N ASP A 141 -1.72 4.23 -6.49
CA ASP A 141 -0.65 5.23 -6.58
C ASP A 141 -0.96 6.50 -5.77
N ASN A 142 -1.86 6.38 -4.78
CA ASN A 142 -2.35 7.54 -4.04
C ASN A 142 -1.36 8.08 -3.00
N ASP A 143 -0.33 7.31 -2.62
CA ASP A 143 0.75 7.68 -1.69
C ASP A 143 0.26 8.17 -0.31
N LEU A 144 -0.85 7.63 0.18
CA LEU A 144 -1.41 7.97 1.49
C LEU A 144 -0.45 7.60 2.64
N ILE A 145 0.33 6.55 2.45
CA ILE A 145 1.33 6.10 3.42
C ILE A 145 2.71 6.05 2.77
N ASN A 146 3.70 6.63 3.45
CA ASN A 146 5.08 6.64 3.02
C ASN A 146 5.99 6.12 4.14
N PHE A 147 7.04 5.43 3.75
CA PHE A 147 8.08 4.92 4.65
C PHE A 147 9.41 5.60 4.34
N GLN A 148 10.21 5.88 5.37
CA GLN A 148 11.51 6.52 5.19
C GLN A 148 12.53 5.65 4.43
N ASP A 149 12.38 4.33 4.52
CA ASP A 149 13.28 3.31 3.95
C ASP A 149 12.73 2.61 2.70
N VAL A 150 11.57 3.03 2.18
CA VAL A 150 10.98 2.51 0.94
C VAL A 150 10.73 3.68 -0.01
N ILE A 151 11.60 3.85 -0.99
CA ILE A 151 11.47 4.90 -2.00
C ILE A 151 10.67 4.40 -3.21
N LYS A 152 10.07 5.31 -3.99
CA LYS A 152 9.26 4.97 -5.18
C LYS A 152 10.00 4.14 -6.24
N LEU A 153 11.31 4.25 -6.32
CA LEU A 153 12.12 3.43 -7.22
C LEU A 153 12.24 1.96 -6.77
N ASN A 154 11.84 1.63 -5.54
CA ASN A 154 11.80 0.26 -5.08
C ASN A 154 10.68 -0.48 -5.82
N GLN A 155 11.00 -1.58 -6.50
CA GLN A 155 10.05 -2.39 -7.28
C GLN A 155 8.86 -2.91 -6.46
N ASN A 156 8.96 -2.94 -5.13
CA ASN A 156 7.89 -3.37 -4.23
C ASN A 156 7.15 -2.19 -3.57
N TYR A 157 7.46 -0.95 -3.95
CA TYR A 157 6.89 0.25 -3.33
C TYR A 157 5.37 0.20 -3.26
N GLY A 158 4.70 0.05 -4.41
CA GLY A 158 3.24 0.03 -4.48
C GLY A 158 2.61 -1.12 -3.69
N TYR A 159 3.22 -2.31 -3.69
CA TYR A 159 2.74 -3.44 -2.89
C TYR A 159 2.79 -3.14 -1.39
N ILE A 160 3.88 -2.51 -0.95
CA ILE A 160 4.12 -2.18 0.46
C ILE A 160 3.16 -1.08 0.93
N THR A 161 3.05 0.02 0.18
CA THR A 161 2.22 1.17 0.55
C THR A 161 0.75 0.82 0.54
N THR A 162 0.26 0.13 -0.49
CA THR A 162 -1.13 -0.34 -0.55
C THR A 162 -1.48 -1.25 0.63
N LEU A 163 -0.63 -2.23 0.98
CA LEU A 163 -0.92 -3.09 2.14
C LEU A 163 -0.88 -2.34 3.48
N ALA A 164 -0.07 -1.29 3.58
CA ALA A 164 -0.03 -0.46 4.77
C ALA A 164 -1.30 0.39 4.91
N GLU A 165 -1.80 0.96 3.82
CA GLU A 165 -3.07 1.69 3.79
C GLU A 165 -4.27 0.83 4.17
N LEU A 166 -4.24 -0.43 3.77
CA LEU A 166 -5.24 -1.41 4.16
C LEU A 166 -5.09 -1.90 5.61
N GLY A 167 -4.03 -1.50 6.32
CA GLY A 167 -3.72 -1.95 7.68
C GLY A 167 -3.28 -3.43 7.75
N ILE A 168 -2.95 -4.03 6.61
CA ILE A 168 -2.44 -5.41 6.54
C ILE A 168 -1.02 -5.48 7.08
N THR A 169 -0.20 -4.48 6.76
CA THR A 169 1.12 -4.30 7.37
C THR A 169 1.16 -3.05 8.24
N THR A 170 2.10 -3.00 9.17
CA THR A 170 2.27 -1.87 10.10
C THR A 170 3.67 -1.29 9.99
N THR A 171 3.78 0.00 10.33
CA THR A 171 5.06 0.67 10.50
C THR A 171 5.77 0.19 11.76
N GLU A 172 7.08 0.10 11.69
CA GLU A 172 7.95 0.04 12.87
C GLU A 172 8.13 1.45 13.48
N PRO A 173 8.58 1.55 14.73
CA PRO A 173 8.95 2.85 15.32
C PRO A 173 9.85 3.66 14.40
N GLY A 174 9.58 4.96 14.25
CA GLY A 174 10.34 5.85 13.36
C GLY A 174 9.88 5.87 11.92
N GLY A 175 8.73 5.30 11.58
CA GLY A 175 8.17 5.34 10.22
C GLY A 175 8.90 4.46 9.20
N MET A 176 9.62 3.44 9.67
CA MET A 176 10.34 2.47 8.85
C MET A 176 9.46 1.27 8.52
N TYR A 177 9.60 0.72 7.32
CA TYR A 177 8.98 -0.54 6.92
C TYR A 177 9.89 -1.74 7.11
N LYS A 178 11.20 -1.54 6.93
CA LYS A 178 12.23 -2.56 6.92
C LYS A 178 12.00 -3.64 5.85
N PRO A 179 12.05 -3.27 4.56
CA PRO A 179 11.67 -4.14 3.44
C PRO A 179 12.50 -5.42 3.33
N ASN A 180 13.74 -5.38 3.79
CA ASN A 180 14.69 -6.50 3.73
C ASN A 180 14.70 -7.39 4.99
N ASP A 181 13.98 -7.00 6.04
CA ASP A 181 13.87 -7.84 7.24
C ASP A 181 13.15 -9.13 6.92
N ILE A 182 13.56 -10.19 7.57
CA ILE A 182 13.03 -11.54 7.38
C ILE A 182 11.67 -11.67 8.08
N VAL A 183 10.70 -12.26 7.38
CA VAL A 183 9.38 -12.59 7.95
C VAL A 183 9.51 -13.76 8.91
N THR A 184 9.11 -13.55 10.15
CA THR A 184 9.00 -14.63 11.14
C THR A 184 7.63 -15.31 11.07
N ARG A 185 7.47 -16.46 11.73
CA ARG A 185 6.20 -17.16 11.79
C ARG A 185 5.09 -16.33 12.46
N ALA A 186 5.42 -15.52 13.46
CA ALA A 186 4.48 -14.57 14.07
C ALA A 186 4.06 -13.48 13.07
N HIS A 187 4.98 -12.92 12.32
CA HIS A 187 4.68 -11.96 11.25
C HIS A 187 3.81 -12.58 10.15
N MET A 188 4.13 -13.81 9.72
CA MET A 188 3.33 -14.54 8.72
C MET A 188 1.88 -14.69 9.19
N ALA A 189 1.68 -15.10 10.44
CA ALA A 189 0.34 -15.24 11.02
C ALA A 189 -0.46 -13.94 10.92
N ALA A 190 0.14 -12.84 11.36
CA ALA A 190 -0.52 -11.54 11.33
C ALA A 190 -0.83 -11.05 9.91
N PHE A 191 0.08 -11.25 8.97
CA PHE A 191 -0.13 -10.90 7.57
C PHE A 191 -1.31 -11.69 6.97
N ILE A 192 -1.32 -13.01 7.14
CA ILE A 192 -2.39 -13.88 6.60
C ILE A 192 -3.73 -13.56 7.25
N ASP A 193 -3.80 -13.41 8.57
CA ASP A 193 -5.04 -13.10 9.29
C ASP A 193 -5.65 -11.77 8.82
N ARG A 194 -4.84 -10.71 8.75
CA ARG A 194 -5.29 -9.38 8.30
C ARG A 194 -5.70 -9.38 6.84
N THR A 195 -4.93 -10.04 5.95
CA THR A 195 -5.26 -10.10 4.52
C THR A 195 -6.52 -10.91 4.28
N THR A 196 -6.71 -12.00 5.00
CA THR A 196 -7.94 -12.82 4.90
C THR A 196 -9.16 -12.06 5.44
N THR A 197 -8.98 -11.29 6.52
CA THR A 197 -10.04 -10.43 7.06
C THR A 197 -10.43 -9.36 6.06
N PHE A 198 -9.45 -8.68 5.45
CA PHE A 198 -9.68 -7.73 4.36
C PHE A 198 -10.46 -8.35 3.20
N ASP A 199 -10.08 -9.54 2.77
CA ASP A 199 -10.72 -10.25 1.66
C ASP A 199 -12.18 -10.61 1.96
N LEU A 200 -12.45 -11.12 3.16
CA LEU A 200 -13.81 -11.38 3.63
C LEU A 200 -14.68 -10.11 3.71
N GLU A 201 -14.12 -9.00 4.16
CA GLU A 201 -14.83 -7.71 4.19
C GLU A 201 -15.07 -7.17 2.77
N ARG A 202 -14.15 -7.42 1.84
CA ARG A 202 -14.31 -7.10 0.42
C ARG A 202 -15.40 -7.94 -0.24
N GLU A 203 -15.42 -9.25 0.01
CA GLU A 203 -16.47 -10.14 -0.49
C GLU A 203 -17.88 -9.76 0.01
N LYS A 204 -17.99 -9.29 1.27
CA LYS A 204 -19.22 -8.76 1.84
C LYS A 204 -19.59 -7.36 1.34
N GLY A 205 -18.73 -6.75 0.52
CA GLY A 205 -18.91 -5.38 0.02
C GLY A 205 -18.79 -4.30 1.09
N VAL A 206 -18.21 -4.61 2.25
CA VAL A 206 -17.85 -3.63 3.30
C VAL A 206 -16.65 -2.81 2.85
N ILE A 207 -15.64 -3.48 2.30
CA ILE A 207 -14.51 -2.85 1.62
C ILE A 207 -14.73 -2.95 0.11
N TYR A 208 -14.49 -1.86 -0.62
CA TYR A 208 -14.57 -1.82 -2.07
C TYR A 208 -13.51 -0.88 -2.65
N TYR A 209 -13.09 -1.13 -3.88
CA TYR A 209 -12.15 -0.24 -4.58
C TYR A 209 -12.92 0.87 -5.29
N ASP A 210 -12.68 2.11 -4.90
CA ASP A 210 -13.23 3.30 -5.56
C ASP A 210 -12.31 3.71 -6.72
N LYS A 211 -12.73 3.40 -7.95
CA LYS A 211 -11.97 3.73 -9.17
C LYS A 211 -11.78 5.23 -9.37
N ALA A 212 -12.66 6.04 -8.82
CA ALA A 212 -12.60 7.47 -8.97
C ALA A 212 -11.57 8.10 -8.01
N ARG A 213 -11.42 7.51 -6.83
CA ARG A 213 -10.44 7.92 -5.81
C ARG A 213 -9.12 7.14 -5.92
N ILE A 214 -9.11 6.06 -6.73
CA ILE A 214 -7.95 5.17 -6.91
C ILE A 214 -7.51 4.60 -5.56
N MET A 215 -8.47 4.15 -4.71
CA MET A 215 -8.18 3.61 -3.38
C MET A 215 -9.27 2.67 -2.87
N TYR A 216 -8.95 1.87 -1.88
CA TYR A 216 -9.94 1.08 -1.17
C TYR A 216 -10.68 1.94 -0.14
N MET A 217 -12.00 1.79 -0.12
CA MET A 217 -12.90 2.43 0.81
C MET A 217 -13.53 1.40 1.76
N ASN A 218 -13.77 1.79 3.00
CA ASN A 218 -14.44 0.93 3.99
C ASN A 218 -15.70 1.63 4.51
N LYS A 219 -16.87 1.06 4.22
CA LYS A 219 -18.17 1.62 4.63
C LYS A 219 -18.36 1.71 6.16
N SER A 220 -17.60 0.91 6.92
CA SER A 220 -17.66 0.90 8.39
C SER A 220 -16.74 1.91 9.06
N LYS A 221 -15.91 2.61 8.27
CA LYS A 221 -14.99 3.63 8.76
C LYS A 221 -15.37 4.98 8.16
N PRO A 222 -15.11 6.09 8.87
CA PRO A 222 -15.24 7.40 8.25
C PRO A 222 -14.35 7.42 7.00
N ASP A 223 -14.83 8.13 5.97
CA ASP A 223 -14.08 8.34 4.74
C ASP A 223 -12.66 8.80 5.14
N PRO A 224 -11.59 8.14 4.66
CA PRO A 224 -10.24 8.62 4.87
C PRO A 224 -9.98 9.86 4.00
N MET A 225 -10.93 10.80 3.99
CA MET A 225 -10.60 12.12 3.48
C MET A 225 -9.36 12.59 4.23
N PRO A 226 -8.34 13.04 3.50
CA PRO A 226 -7.24 13.72 4.18
C PRO A 226 -7.89 14.75 5.11
N PRO A 227 -7.42 14.90 6.36
CA PRO A 227 -7.91 15.94 7.23
C PRO A 227 -7.92 17.22 6.41
N VAL A 228 -8.93 18.08 6.60
CA VAL A 228 -8.95 19.41 5.98
C VAL A 228 -7.64 20.07 6.42
N VAL A 229 -6.66 19.91 5.55
CA VAL A 229 -5.32 20.35 5.84
C VAL A 229 -5.38 21.85 5.71
N ASP A 230 -5.00 22.57 6.74
CA ASP A 230 -4.84 24.01 6.64
C ASP A 230 -3.86 24.26 5.49
N THR A 231 -4.42 24.62 4.33
CA THR A 231 -3.69 24.72 3.07
C THR A 231 -2.58 25.75 3.15
N GLN A 232 -2.69 26.72 4.08
CA GLN A 232 -1.68 27.74 4.28
C GLN A 232 -0.47 27.20 5.05
N ASP A 233 -0.68 26.40 6.07
CA ASP A 233 0.40 25.81 6.87
C ASP A 233 1.22 24.80 6.04
N ASN A 234 0.58 24.01 5.22
CA ASN A 234 1.25 23.04 4.35
C ASN A 234 2.08 23.67 3.23
N THR A 235 1.60 24.74 2.61
CA THR A 235 2.36 25.45 1.57
C THR A 235 3.60 26.11 2.17
N LEU A 236 3.49 26.69 3.36
CA LEU A 236 4.63 27.23 4.11
C LEU A 236 5.63 26.11 4.47
N LYS A 237 5.12 24.96 4.91
CA LYS A 237 5.95 23.82 5.26
C LYS A 237 6.74 23.27 4.08
N THR A 238 6.18 23.24 2.86
CA THR A 238 6.94 22.82 1.68
C THR A 238 8.07 23.79 1.36
N ILE A 239 7.89 25.10 1.54
CA ILE A 239 8.94 26.11 1.35
C ILE A 239 10.07 25.91 2.38
N GLU A 240 9.72 25.71 3.66
CA GLU A 240 10.69 25.42 4.72
C GLU A 240 11.53 24.18 4.39
N LEU A 241 10.86 23.07 3.97
CA LEU A 241 11.52 21.82 3.63
C LEU A 241 12.43 21.97 2.40
N VAL A 242 12.00 22.72 1.37
CA VAL A 242 12.86 23.05 0.20
C VAL A 242 14.06 23.85 0.65
N ASN A 243 13.91 24.86 1.48
CA ASN A 243 15.02 25.64 2.00
C ASN A 243 16.00 24.81 2.83
N LYS A 244 15.49 23.85 3.62
CA LYS A 244 16.34 22.86 4.31
C LYS A 244 17.17 22.03 3.32
N GLN A 245 16.57 21.57 2.21
CA GLN A 245 17.30 20.86 1.15
C GLN A 245 18.35 21.76 0.47
N ARG A 246 18.00 22.99 0.16
CA ARG A 246 18.92 23.97 -0.43
C ARG A 246 20.13 24.21 0.46
N LYS A 247 19.93 24.38 1.77
CA LYS A 247 21.03 24.52 2.75
C LYS A 247 21.95 23.30 2.74
N GLN A 248 21.41 22.08 2.65
CA GLN A 248 22.21 20.85 2.53
C GLN A 248 23.00 20.77 1.23
N LEU A 249 22.49 21.37 0.16
CA LEU A 249 23.15 21.46 -1.14
C LEU A 249 24.13 22.65 -1.25
N GLY A 250 24.30 23.45 -0.20
CA GLY A 250 25.17 24.62 -0.20
C GLY A 250 24.62 25.80 -1.00
N THR A 251 23.31 25.83 -1.27
CA THR A 251 22.64 26.92 -2.00
C THR A 251 21.93 27.88 -1.03
N LYS A 252 21.71 29.13 -1.45
CA LYS A 252 21.01 30.13 -0.62
C LYS A 252 19.54 29.80 -0.48
N GLU A 253 18.96 30.10 0.68
CA GLU A 253 17.52 29.98 0.91
C GLU A 253 16.73 30.89 -0.04
N LEU A 254 15.56 30.41 -0.45
CA LEU A 254 14.61 31.18 -1.25
C LEU A 254 13.72 32.02 -0.33
N ILE A 255 13.42 33.22 -0.77
CA ILE A 255 12.48 34.13 -0.13
C ILE A 255 11.06 33.71 -0.57
N GLN A 256 10.17 33.52 0.39
CA GLN A 256 8.76 33.33 0.08
C GLN A 256 8.18 34.57 -0.61
N ASP A 257 7.48 34.35 -1.71
CA ASP A 257 6.82 35.39 -2.47
C ASP A 257 5.31 35.14 -2.49
N THR A 258 4.53 36.07 -1.93
CA THR A 258 3.08 35.94 -1.79
C THR A 258 2.37 36.01 -3.13
N ASP A 259 2.84 36.86 -4.07
CA ASP A 259 2.25 36.96 -5.39
C ASP A 259 2.51 35.69 -6.20
N LEU A 260 3.74 35.16 -6.10
CA LEU A 260 4.10 33.91 -6.75
C LEU A 260 3.34 32.72 -6.12
N SER A 261 3.07 32.76 -4.82
CA SER A 261 2.22 31.76 -4.13
C SER A 261 0.78 31.80 -4.59
N ALA A 262 0.22 33.02 -4.83
CA ALA A 262 -1.12 33.17 -5.39
C ALA A 262 -1.21 32.57 -6.81
N ILE A 263 -0.19 32.76 -7.63
CA ILE A 263 -0.10 32.17 -8.98
C ILE A 263 0.04 30.64 -8.89
N ALA A 264 0.90 30.12 -8.02
CA ALA A 264 1.07 28.69 -7.80
C ALA A 264 -0.25 28.05 -7.32
N LYS A 265 -0.99 28.72 -6.43
CA LYS A 265 -2.31 28.30 -6.00
C LYS A 265 -3.32 28.27 -7.13
N ALA A 266 -3.34 29.29 -8.00
CA ALA A 266 -4.22 29.31 -9.18
C ALA A 266 -3.90 28.16 -10.13
N LYS A 267 -2.62 27.81 -10.34
CA LYS A 267 -2.21 26.65 -11.14
C LYS A 267 -2.67 25.32 -10.51
N ALA A 268 -2.50 25.14 -9.20
CA ALA A 268 -2.95 23.96 -8.49
C ALA A 268 -4.47 23.78 -8.60
N GLN A 269 -5.23 24.85 -8.41
CA GLN A 269 -6.70 24.88 -8.57
C GLN A 269 -7.13 24.57 -10.00
N ASP A 270 -6.43 25.07 -10.98
CA ASP A 270 -6.72 24.81 -12.40
C ASP A 270 -6.49 23.33 -12.76
N MET A 271 -5.39 22.74 -12.31
CA MET A 271 -5.13 21.32 -12.46
C MET A 271 -6.21 20.47 -11.80
N ALA A 272 -6.57 20.79 -10.55
CA ALA A 272 -7.57 20.09 -9.78
C ALA A 272 -8.97 20.18 -10.40
N LYS A 273 -9.39 21.38 -10.81
CA LYS A 273 -10.71 21.64 -11.40
C LYS A 273 -10.89 21.00 -12.78
N ASN A 274 -9.87 21.09 -13.62
CA ASN A 274 -9.92 20.64 -15.02
C ASN A 274 -9.37 19.21 -15.20
N ASN A 275 -9.02 18.51 -14.09
CA ASN A 275 -8.54 17.13 -14.05
C ASN A 275 -7.38 16.86 -15.03
N TYR A 276 -6.35 17.70 -15.01
CA TYR A 276 -5.12 17.49 -15.77
C TYR A 276 -3.89 17.57 -14.84
N PHE A 277 -2.75 17.10 -15.31
CA PHE A 277 -1.48 17.18 -14.62
C PHE A 277 -0.36 17.44 -15.63
N ASP A 278 -0.07 18.71 -15.87
CA ASP A 278 0.88 19.16 -16.89
C ASP A 278 1.40 20.56 -16.53
N HIS A 279 2.61 20.88 -16.97
CA HIS A 279 3.18 22.22 -16.88
C HIS A 279 2.39 23.24 -17.72
N LYS A 280 1.85 22.82 -18.87
CA LYS A 280 1.02 23.67 -19.72
C LYS A 280 -0.44 23.61 -19.27
N SER A 281 -0.98 24.75 -18.87
CA SER A 281 -2.38 24.89 -18.46
C SER A 281 -3.29 25.09 -19.66
N PRO A 282 -4.45 24.43 -19.73
CA PRO A 282 -5.46 24.72 -20.72
C PRO A 282 -6.08 26.13 -20.54
N THR A 283 -6.04 26.69 -19.31
CA THR A 283 -6.59 28.00 -18.97
C THR A 283 -5.59 29.13 -19.10
N TYR A 284 -4.34 28.88 -18.71
CA TYR A 284 -3.32 29.92 -18.55
C TYR A 284 -2.17 29.81 -19.56
N GLY A 285 -2.06 28.67 -20.28
CA GLY A 285 -0.95 28.41 -21.20
C GLY A 285 0.30 27.85 -20.49
N SER A 286 1.48 28.17 -21.01
CA SER A 286 2.78 27.86 -20.40
C SER A 286 3.00 28.65 -19.11
N VAL A 287 4.01 28.27 -18.32
CA VAL A 287 4.33 28.95 -17.05
C VAL A 287 4.63 30.44 -17.28
N ASP A 288 5.39 30.79 -18.31
CA ASP A 288 5.70 32.20 -18.64
C ASP A 288 4.45 32.98 -19.09
N GLU A 289 3.56 32.37 -19.87
CA GLU A 289 2.28 32.96 -20.24
C GLU A 289 1.41 33.21 -19.00
N MET A 290 1.39 32.26 -18.08
CA MET A 290 0.69 32.42 -16.82
C MET A 290 1.28 33.55 -15.98
N LEU A 291 2.60 33.60 -15.79
CA LEU A 291 3.29 34.68 -15.06
C LEU A 291 3.00 36.06 -15.68
N LYS A 292 3.02 36.16 -17.02
CA LYS A 292 2.64 37.40 -17.74
C LYS A 292 1.18 37.81 -17.47
N LYS A 293 0.25 36.87 -17.52
CA LYS A 293 -1.18 37.08 -17.28
C LYS A 293 -1.46 37.63 -15.89
N PHE A 294 -0.64 37.24 -14.91
CA PHE A 294 -0.71 37.75 -13.54
C PHE A 294 0.18 38.98 -13.31
N ASN A 295 0.77 39.56 -14.36
CA ASN A 295 1.68 40.74 -14.32
C ASN A 295 2.91 40.53 -13.39
N TYR A 296 3.29 39.27 -13.13
CA TYR A 296 4.47 38.96 -12.33
C TYR A 296 5.77 39.24 -13.13
N LYS A 297 6.77 39.86 -12.49
CA LYS A 297 8.06 40.19 -13.11
C LYS A 297 9.14 39.20 -12.68
N TRP A 298 9.89 38.68 -13.63
CA TRP A 298 10.99 37.74 -13.40
C TRP A 298 12.10 37.87 -14.43
N LYS A 299 13.29 37.37 -14.11
CA LYS A 299 14.41 37.17 -15.04
C LYS A 299 14.54 35.73 -15.48
N ALA A 300 14.33 34.79 -14.56
CA ALA A 300 14.24 33.36 -14.79
C ALA A 300 13.13 32.77 -13.93
N TYR A 301 12.54 31.64 -14.38
CA TYR A 301 11.52 30.94 -13.66
C TYR A 301 11.73 29.42 -13.73
N GLY A 302 11.09 28.68 -12.82
CA GLY A 302 10.99 27.22 -12.81
C GLY A 302 9.68 26.79 -12.16
N GLU A 303 9.27 25.57 -12.45
CA GLU A 303 8.07 24.97 -11.85
C GLU A 303 8.35 23.54 -11.43
N ASN A 304 7.91 23.18 -10.22
CA ASN A 304 7.74 21.81 -9.79
C ASN A 304 6.26 21.57 -9.51
N ILE A 305 5.72 20.49 -10.06
CA ILE A 305 4.35 20.06 -9.78
C ILE A 305 4.36 18.65 -9.20
N ALA A 306 3.39 18.36 -8.33
CA ALA A 306 3.16 17.02 -7.81
C ALA A 306 1.67 16.78 -7.60
N ARG A 307 1.25 15.50 -7.70
CA ARG A 307 -0.14 15.08 -7.55
C ARG A 307 -0.22 13.82 -6.69
N GLY A 308 -1.22 13.76 -5.80
CA GLY A 308 -1.51 12.57 -5.00
C GLY A 308 -0.78 12.52 -3.65
N TYR A 309 0.17 13.41 -3.39
CA TYR A 309 0.92 13.46 -2.12
C TYR A 309 0.15 14.25 -1.06
N ILE A 310 -0.08 13.65 0.11
CA ILE A 310 -0.85 14.28 1.19
C ILE A 310 0.02 15.17 2.07
N ALA A 311 1.26 14.74 2.33
CA ALA A 311 2.15 15.44 3.25
C ALA A 311 3.21 16.26 2.54
N PRO A 312 3.55 17.47 3.03
CA PRO A 312 4.63 18.31 2.52
C PRO A 312 5.98 17.58 2.40
N GLU A 313 6.28 16.73 3.39
CA GLU A 313 7.51 15.93 3.43
C GLU A 313 7.61 14.98 2.24
N SER A 314 6.50 14.35 1.88
CA SER A 314 6.42 13.40 0.76
C SER A 314 6.62 14.11 -0.58
N VAL A 315 6.01 15.27 -0.76
CA VAL A 315 6.15 16.09 -1.96
C VAL A 315 7.59 16.52 -2.17
N VAL A 316 8.21 17.10 -1.14
CA VAL A 316 9.60 17.60 -1.26
C VAL A 316 10.58 16.44 -1.44
N LYS A 317 10.35 15.29 -0.77
CA LYS A 317 11.14 14.08 -0.98
C LYS A 317 11.08 13.62 -2.44
N GLU A 318 9.89 13.58 -3.03
CA GLU A 318 9.70 13.20 -4.43
C GLU A 318 10.41 14.16 -5.38
N TRP A 319 10.27 15.47 -5.17
CA TRP A 319 10.98 16.45 -5.97
C TRP A 319 12.51 16.32 -5.87
N MET A 320 13.02 15.90 -4.71
CA MET A 320 14.46 15.67 -4.53
C MET A 320 14.97 14.40 -5.22
N ILE A 321 14.10 13.40 -5.44
CA ILE A 321 14.44 12.16 -6.15
C ILE A 321 14.44 12.40 -7.67
N SER A 322 13.51 13.22 -8.17
CA SER A 322 13.40 13.55 -9.60
C SER A 322 14.53 14.49 -10.04
N PRO A 323 15.39 14.13 -11.01
CA PRO A 323 16.49 14.98 -11.46
C PRO A 323 16.07 16.37 -11.91
N SER A 324 14.96 16.49 -12.66
CA SER A 324 14.43 17.76 -13.16
C SER A 324 13.89 18.66 -12.04
N HIS A 325 13.12 18.08 -11.12
CA HIS A 325 12.58 18.84 -9.98
C HIS A 325 13.69 19.24 -9.01
N ARG A 326 14.65 18.34 -8.75
CA ARG A 326 15.83 18.66 -7.93
C ARG A 326 16.68 19.76 -8.53
N ALA A 327 16.81 19.80 -9.87
CA ALA A 327 17.53 20.87 -10.55
C ALA A 327 16.91 22.24 -10.27
N ASN A 328 15.60 22.37 -10.25
CA ASN A 328 14.92 23.60 -9.85
C ASN A 328 15.20 23.95 -8.38
N ILE A 329 15.12 22.98 -7.47
CA ILE A 329 15.41 23.19 -6.05
C ILE A 329 16.86 23.64 -5.83
N ALA A 330 17.82 23.06 -6.56
CA ALA A 330 19.25 23.33 -6.42
C ALA A 330 19.73 24.57 -7.20
N ASN A 331 18.86 25.20 -8.00
CA ASN A 331 19.27 26.30 -8.87
C ASN A 331 19.61 27.56 -8.06
N ASN A 332 20.87 27.98 -8.14
CA ASN A 332 21.40 29.19 -7.45
C ASN A 332 20.88 30.51 -8.01
N ASN A 333 20.34 30.53 -9.22
CA ASN A 333 19.79 31.73 -9.83
C ASN A 333 18.43 32.11 -9.27
N PHE A 334 17.68 31.12 -8.72
CA PHE A 334 16.39 31.40 -8.09
C PHE A 334 16.59 32.05 -6.73
N THR A 335 15.84 33.15 -6.53
CA THR A 335 15.85 33.94 -5.29
C THR A 335 14.52 33.87 -4.52
N HIS A 336 13.43 33.57 -5.21
CA HIS A 336 12.07 33.56 -4.66
C HIS A 336 11.36 32.26 -4.98
N VAL A 337 10.41 31.89 -4.13
CA VAL A 337 9.54 30.73 -4.30
C VAL A 337 8.11 31.07 -3.88
N GLY A 338 7.14 30.60 -4.67
CA GLY A 338 5.75 30.57 -4.31
C GLY A 338 5.24 29.13 -4.26
N SER A 339 4.43 28.79 -3.26
CA SER A 339 3.84 27.46 -3.10
C SER A 339 2.33 27.53 -3.20
N GLY A 340 1.74 26.60 -3.95
CA GLY A 340 0.31 26.44 -4.15
C GLY A 340 -0.14 25.01 -3.91
N TYR A 341 -1.34 24.88 -3.35
CA TYR A 341 -1.99 23.61 -3.08
C TYR A 341 -3.48 23.71 -3.41
N ALA A 342 -4.05 22.65 -3.97
CA ALA A 342 -5.49 22.46 -4.15
C ALA A 342 -5.82 20.97 -4.15
N THR A 343 -7.09 20.65 -3.91
CA THR A 343 -7.63 19.30 -4.09
C THR A 343 -8.70 19.29 -5.17
N ASP A 344 -8.80 18.19 -5.92
CA ASP A 344 -9.94 17.98 -6.82
C ASP A 344 -11.20 17.62 -6.01
N ALA A 345 -12.34 17.44 -6.71
CA ALA A 345 -13.62 17.07 -6.09
C ALA A 345 -13.58 15.71 -5.37
N LYS A 346 -12.55 14.92 -5.57
CA LYS A 346 -12.33 13.61 -4.94
C LYS A 346 -11.32 13.69 -3.80
N GLY A 347 -10.85 14.89 -3.45
CA GLY A 347 -9.85 15.11 -2.41
C GLY A 347 -8.41 14.84 -2.86
N LYS A 348 -8.14 14.53 -4.14
CA LYS A 348 -6.78 14.27 -4.63
C LYS A 348 -5.95 15.55 -4.62
N PRO A 349 -4.78 15.59 -3.94
CA PRO A 349 -3.96 16.78 -3.83
C PRO A 349 -3.19 17.11 -5.12
N TYR A 350 -3.06 18.40 -5.37
CA TYR A 350 -2.19 18.98 -6.40
C TYR A 350 -1.30 20.06 -5.76
N TRP A 351 -0.01 19.95 -6.00
CA TRP A 351 1.02 20.84 -5.44
C TRP A 351 1.77 21.53 -6.55
N VAL A 352 2.08 22.80 -6.34
CA VAL A 352 2.86 23.62 -7.27
C VAL A 352 3.87 24.44 -6.50
N HIS A 353 5.15 24.34 -6.87
CA HIS A 353 6.16 25.35 -6.53
C HIS A 353 6.53 26.11 -7.80
N LEU A 354 6.42 27.42 -7.74
CA LEU A 354 6.98 28.32 -8.73
C LEU A 354 8.25 28.94 -8.15
N TYR A 355 9.32 28.93 -8.93
CA TYR A 355 10.59 29.51 -8.59
C TYR A 355 10.82 30.73 -9.48
N ALA A 356 11.43 31.80 -8.95
CA ALA A 356 11.75 33.00 -9.73
C ALA A 356 13.10 33.59 -9.34
N GLN A 357 13.80 34.13 -10.34
CA GLN A 357 14.85 35.10 -10.16
C GLN A 357 14.22 36.48 -10.34
N LYS A 358 14.31 37.32 -9.34
CA LYS A 358 13.93 38.75 -9.42
C LYS A 358 15.12 39.63 -9.73
#